data_6c3fa6e250b03483ded604955da4d3e5
#
_entry.id   6c3fa6e250b03483ded604955da4d3e5
#
_cell.length_a   1.000
_cell.length_b   1.000
_cell.length_c   1.000
_cell.angle_alpha   90.00
_cell.angle_beta   90.00
_cell.angle_gamma   90.00
#
_symmetry.space_group_name_H-M   'P 1'
#
loop_
_entity.id
_entity.type
_entity.pdbx_description
1 polymer ?
#
loop_
_entity_poly.entity_id
_entity_poly.type
_entity_poly.pdbx_seq_one_letter_code
_entity_poly.pdbx_strand_id
1 'polypeptide(L)'
;MEFGQIAGIDKKVSRLVQGTIMLKKKDAEAGCDLLDAVFAAGINAFDTAALYGGGDCERVFGQWLESRGHRDELFIIGKAAHYSQDRNRVTPFDITADLHDSLARQHTDHIDLFFLHRDDLDVEVGPIVEILNEHKSAGRIGAFGGSNWSVERTQQANEYADQHGLVPFTATSPHFSLAVQEEPPWPGCVSLTGDERASDRQWYADHEMPIFAWASLSTGFLTGRLTKENAEEMRSQIGPDMARSYYHEPNFERLDRVHELAREKNTTVPQLALAWVIQQPALDV
;
A
#
# COMPACT_ATOMS: atom_id res chain seq x y z
N MET A 1 13.68 8.13 12.13
CA MET A 1 12.81 7.18 11.40
C MET A 1 12.97 5.80 12.00
N GLU A 2 11.88 5.11 12.29
CA GLU A 2 11.89 3.71 12.71
C GLU A 2 11.86 2.81 11.48
N PHE A 3 12.46 1.63 11.60
CA PHE A 3 12.59 0.66 10.52
C PHE A 3 12.12 -0.72 10.98
N GLY A 4 11.52 -1.45 10.06
CA GLY A 4 11.18 -2.85 10.19
C GLY A 4 11.95 -3.72 9.22
N GLN A 5 11.54 -5.00 9.13
CA GLN A 5 12.17 -6.00 8.28
C GLN A 5 11.11 -6.93 7.70
N ILE A 6 11.30 -7.32 6.45
CA ILE A 6 10.44 -8.28 5.76
C ILE A 6 11.16 -9.61 5.64
N ALA A 7 10.46 -10.70 5.91
CA ALA A 7 11.01 -12.04 5.78
C ALA A 7 11.54 -12.29 4.35
N GLY A 8 12.81 -12.71 4.28
CA GLY A 8 13.50 -12.98 3.00
C GLY A 8 14.09 -11.76 2.29
N ILE A 9 14.11 -10.58 2.95
CA ILE A 9 14.79 -9.38 2.47
C ILE A 9 15.73 -8.86 3.55
N ASP A 10 17.02 -8.70 3.23
CA ASP A 10 18.03 -8.21 4.18
C ASP A 10 17.94 -6.69 4.41
N LYS A 11 17.35 -5.95 3.46
CA LYS A 11 17.20 -4.51 3.51
C LYS A 11 16.11 -4.10 4.51
N LYS A 12 16.43 -3.16 5.39
CA LYS A 12 15.44 -2.56 6.30
C LYS A 12 14.46 -1.68 5.55
N VAL A 13 13.22 -1.66 6.00
CA VAL A 13 12.14 -0.84 5.46
C VAL A 13 11.69 0.20 6.49
N SER A 14 11.57 1.48 6.07
CA SER A 14 11.04 2.53 6.95
C SER A 14 9.56 2.27 7.24
N ARG A 15 9.13 2.48 8.50
CA ARG A 15 7.73 2.27 8.92
C ARG A 15 6.75 3.28 8.31
N LEU A 16 7.27 4.37 7.75
CA LEU A 16 6.53 5.27 6.85
C LEU A 16 6.94 4.98 5.41
N VAL A 17 5.93 4.83 4.55
CA VAL A 17 6.10 4.53 3.13
C VAL A 17 5.56 5.70 2.31
N GLN A 18 6.34 6.21 1.38
CA GLN A 18 5.91 7.25 0.46
C GLN A 18 5.21 6.63 -0.76
N GLY A 19 3.91 6.86 -0.89
CA GLY A 19 3.20 6.53 -2.13
C GLY A 19 3.58 7.48 -3.27
N THR A 20 3.59 6.99 -4.50
CA THR A 20 3.99 7.75 -5.70
C THR A 20 2.82 8.15 -6.60
N ILE A 21 1.59 7.84 -6.25
CA ILE A 21 0.39 8.09 -7.08
C ILE A 21 0.21 9.56 -7.49
N MET A 22 0.77 10.50 -6.73
CA MET A 22 0.70 11.93 -7.03
C MET A 22 1.72 12.40 -8.08
N LEU A 23 2.70 11.58 -8.43
CA LEU A 23 3.72 11.95 -9.42
C LEU A 23 3.07 12.11 -10.81
N LYS A 24 3.47 13.17 -11.51
CA LYS A 24 2.95 13.48 -12.85
C LYS A 24 4.10 13.77 -13.79
N LYS A 25 4.08 13.18 -14.98
CA LYS A 25 5.12 13.38 -15.99
C LYS A 25 5.31 14.85 -16.38
N LYS A 26 4.23 15.63 -16.41
CA LYS A 26 4.30 17.07 -16.73
C LYS A 26 5.00 17.91 -15.65
N ASP A 27 5.06 17.40 -14.41
CA ASP A 27 5.64 18.06 -13.24
C ASP A 27 6.78 17.19 -12.66
N ALA A 28 7.53 16.48 -13.52
CA ALA A 28 8.52 15.47 -13.11
C ALA A 28 9.62 16.03 -12.20
N GLU A 29 10.09 17.26 -12.46
CA GLU A 29 11.10 17.94 -11.64
C GLU A 29 10.59 18.14 -10.19
N ALA A 30 9.41 18.72 -10.02
CA ALA A 30 8.79 18.87 -8.71
C ALA A 30 8.51 17.51 -8.03
N GLY A 31 8.22 16.47 -8.81
CA GLY A 31 8.12 15.10 -8.32
C GLY A 31 9.45 14.59 -7.78
N CYS A 32 10.54 14.79 -8.48
CA CYS A 32 11.88 14.43 -8.03
C CYS A 32 12.29 15.20 -6.76
N ASP A 33 12.01 16.50 -6.70
CA ASP A 33 12.29 17.33 -5.50
C ASP A 33 11.52 16.81 -4.27
N LEU A 34 10.27 16.39 -4.44
CA LEU A 34 9.49 15.75 -3.38
C LEU A 34 10.15 14.45 -2.91
N LEU A 35 10.57 13.58 -3.84
CA LEU A 35 11.22 12.31 -3.51
C LEU A 35 12.55 12.55 -2.79
N ASP A 36 13.34 13.54 -3.22
CA ASP A 36 14.58 13.94 -2.54
C ASP A 36 14.31 14.40 -1.10
N ALA A 37 13.28 15.22 -0.88
CA ALA A 37 12.90 15.70 0.45
C ALA A 37 12.43 14.56 1.36
N VAL A 38 11.67 13.62 0.83
CA VAL A 38 11.19 12.42 1.54
C VAL A 38 12.37 11.52 1.93
N PHE A 39 13.28 11.26 1.01
CA PHE A 39 14.48 10.46 1.27
C PHE A 39 15.39 11.14 2.30
N ALA A 40 15.59 12.44 2.20
CA ALA A 40 16.36 13.23 3.17
C ALA A 40 15.73 13.23 4.59
N ALA A 41 14.40 13.04 4.69
CA ALA A 41 13.70 12.86 5.97
C ALA A 41 13.89 11.45 6.58
N GLY A 42 14.62 10.55 5.89
CA GLY A 42 14.98 9.21 6.34
C GLY A 42 13.96 8.13 5.95
N ILE A 43 13.01 8.42 5.06
CA ILE A 43 12.11 7.42 4.48
C ILE A 43 12.82 6.77 3.30
N ASN A 44 13.04 5.45 3.37
CA ASN A 44 13.64 4.70 2.27
C ASN A 44 12.64 3.84 1.48
N ALA A 45 11.41 3.72 1.96
CA ALA A 45 10.37 2.90 1.34
C ALA A 45 9.46 3.74 0.44
N PHE A 46 9.35 3.33 -0.82
CA PHE A 46 8.54 4.00 -1.85
C PHE A 46 7.58 3.00 -2.49
N ASP A 47 6.30 3.35 -2.49
CA ASP A 47 5.21 2.54 -3.02
C ASP A 47 4.75 3.07 -4.38
N THR A 48 4.83 2.22 -5.39
CA THR A 48 4.36 2.52 -6.74
C THR A 48 3.44 1.42 -7.28
N ALA A 49 2.87 1.61 -8.46
CA ALA A 49 2.07 0.61 -9.13
C ALA A 49 2.02 0.84 -10.64
N ALA A 50 1.96 -0.26 -11.41
CA ALA A 50 1.82 -0.24 -12.86
C ALA A 50 0.63 0.62 -13.36
N LEU A 51 -0.46 0.65 -12.57
CA LEU A 51 -1.67 1.43 -12.88
C LEU A 51 -1.49 2.95 -12.67
N TYR A 52 -0.64 3.39 -11.72
CA TYR A 52 -0.60 4.79 -11.31
C TYR A 52 -0.22 5.71 -12.47
N GLY A 53 -1.15 6.63 -12.81
CA GLY A 53 -0.98 7.53 -13.94
C GLY A 53 -0.79 6.82 -15.29
N GLY A 54 -1.27 5.59 -15.47
CA GLY A 54 -1.00 4.79 -16.67
C GLY A 54 0.49 4.46 -16.86
N GLY A 55 1.23 4.31 -15.77
CA GLY A 55 2.66 4.05 -15.72
C GLY A 55 3.53 5.34 -15.69
N ASP A 56 2.94 6.53 -15.74
CA ASP A 56 3.72 7.77 -15.67
C ASP A 56 4.36 7.99 -14.29
N CYS A 57 3.70 7.54 -13.21
CA CYS A 57 4.29 7.59 -11.87
C CYS A 57 5.58 6.76 -11.78
N GLU A 58 5.57 5.54 -12.33
CA GLU A 58 6.75 4.68 -12.41
C GLU A 58 7.86 5.30 -13.28
N ARG A 59 7.52 5.98 -14.39
CA ARG A 59 8.52 6.65 -15.24
C ARG A 59 9.19 7.82 -14.53
N VAL A 60 8.43 8.65 -13.80
CA VAL A 60 9.00 9.75 -13.01
C VAL A 60 9.88 9.20 -11.88
N PHE A 61 9.41 8.15 -11.20
CA PHE A 61 10.19 7.48 -10.17
C PHE A 61 11.48 6.87 -10.73
N GLY A 62 11.43 6.22 -11.92
CA GLY A 62 12.60 5.67 -12.61
C GLY A 62 13.61 6.74 -13.01
N GLN A 63 13.17 7.90 -13.52
CA GLN A 63 14.04 9.03 -13.80
C GLN A 63 14.76 9.54 -12.54
N TRP A 64 14.05 9.60 -11.41
CA TRP A 64 14.64 9.96 -10.13
C TRP A 64 15.69 8.93 -9.68
N LEU A 65 15.37 7.62 -9.73
CA LEU A 65 16.28 6.53 -9.39
C LEU A 65 17.58 6.61 -10.20
N GLU A 66 17.47 6.73 -11.52
CA GLU A 66 18.60 6.80 -12.43
C GLU A 66 19.47 8.06 -12.18
N SER A 67 18.82 9.21 -11.97
CA SER A 67 19.53 10.49 -11.78
C SER A 67 20.23 10.60 -10.42
N ARG A 68 19.77 9.90 -9.38
CA ARG A 68 20.33 9.98 -8.01
C ARG A 68 21.21 8.80 -7.65
N GLY A 69 21.05 7.65 -8.29
CA GLY A 69 21.85 6.45 -8.02
C GLY A 69 21.59 5.78 -6.66
N HIS A 70 20.43 6.02 -6.05
CA HIS A 70 20.11 5.54 -4.69
C HIS A 70 19.48 4.15 -4.64
N ARG A 71 19.42 3.39 -5.75
CA ARG A 71 18.67 2.13 -5.81
C ARG A 71 18.95 1.18 -4.66
N ASP A 72 20.20 1.03 -4.25
CA ASP A 72 20.58 0.10 -3.20
C ASP A 72 20.15 0.53 -1.79
N GLU A 73 19.94 1.84 -1.61
CA GLU A 73 19.48 2.41 -0.33
C GLU A 73 17.96 2.36 -0.18
N LEU A 74 17.23 2.21 -1.31
CA LEU A 74 15.78 2.29 -1.34
C LEU A 74 15.13 0.92 -1.24
N PHE A 75 13.99 0.88 -0.56
CA PHE A 75 13.08 -0.25 -0.52
C PHE A 75 11.90 0.06 -1.47
N ILE A 76 11.89 -0.59 -2.61
CA ILE A 76 10.87 -0.36 -3.64
C ILE A 76 9.73 -1.36 -3.49
N ILE A 77 8.51 -0.83 -3.38
CA ILE A 77 7.26 -1.60 -3.38
C ILE A 77 6.58 -1.38 -4.73
N GLY A 78 6.46 -2.43 -5.51
CA GLY A 78 5.75 -2.42 -6.79
C GLY A 78 4.43 -3.16 -6.72
N LYS A 79 3.48 -2.83 -7.64
CA LYS A 79 2.20 -3.53 -7.73
C LYS A 79 1.79 -3.77 -9.17
N ALA A 80 1.25 -4.96 -9.42
CA ALA A 80 0.71 -5.39 -10.71
C ALA A 80 -0.67 -6.06 -10.55
N ALA A 81 -1.17 -6.62 -11.63
CA ALA A 81 -2.41 -7.41 -11.63
C ALA A 81 -3.65 -6.60 -11.21
N HIS A 82 -3.72 -5.31 -11.56
CA HIS A 82 -4.94 -4.53 -11.43
C HIS A 82 -5.88 -4.83 -12.61
N TYR A 83 -7.19 -4.91 -12.36
CA TYR A 83 -8.17 -5.08 -13.45
C TYR A 83 -8.06 -3.97 -14.50
N SER A 84 -8.34 -4.29 -15.74
CA SER A 84 -8.56 -3.33 -16.82
C SER A 84 -10.06 -3.01 -16.96
N GLN A 85 -10.41 -2.20 -17.96
CA GLN A 85 -11.82 -1.96 -18.28
C GLN A 85 -12.50 -3.23 -18.85
N ASP A 86 -11.72 -4.18 -19.37
CA ASP A 86 -12.24 -5.33 -20.11
C ASP A 86 -12.26 -6.61 -19.26
N ARG A 87 -11.32 -6.76 -18.31
CA ARG A 87 -11.18 -7.98 -17.53
C ARG A 87 -10.29 -7.82 -16.29
N ASN A 88 -10.38 -8.80 -15.39
CA ASN A 88 -9.38 -9.02 -14.34
C ASN A 88 -8.04 -9.47 -14.97
N ARG A 89 -6.94 -9.17 -14.28
CA ARG A 89 -5.57 -9.38 -14.79
C ARG A 89 -4.69 -10.16 -13.81
N VAL A 90 -5.29 -11.02 -12.99
CA VAL A 90 -4.59 -11.82 -11.99
C VAL A 90 -4.24 -13.19 -12.59
N THR A 91 -3.53 -13.20 -13.72
CA THR A 91 -3.03 -14.42 -14.37
C THR A 91 -1.50 -14.41 -14.43
N PRO A 92 -0.83 -15.58 -14.52
CA PRO A 92 0.63 -15.62 -14.66
C PRO A 92 1.17 -14.77 -15.80
N PHE A 93 0.46 -14.71 -16.92
CA PHE A 93 0.82 -13.89 -18.07
C PHE A 93 0.74 -12.38 -17.73
N ASP A 94 -0.35 -11.94 -17.11
CA ASP A 94 -0.54 -10.54 -16.77
C ASP A 94 0.45 -10.07 -15.70
N ILE A 95 0.67 -10.89 -14.67
CA ILE A 95 1.65 -10.64 -13.60
C ILE A 95 3.04 -10.46 -14.20
N THR A 96 3.44 -11.35 -15.09
CA THR A 96 4.74 -11.30 -15.78
C THR A 96 4.86 -10.04 -16.65
N ALA A 97 3.85 -9.75 -17.45
CA ALA A 97 3.85 -8.60 -18.35
C ALA A 97 3.94 -7.28 -17.55
N ASP A 98 3.07 -7.13 -16.54
CA ASP A 98 3.05 -5.94 -15.70
C ASP A 98 4.38 -5.75 -14.93
N LEU A 99 4.98 -6.84 -14.41
CA LEU A 99 6.28 -6.78 -13.73
C LEU A 99 7.39 -6.29 -14.67
N HIS A 100 7.50 -6.87 -15.87
CA HIS A 100 8.52 -6.46 -16.83
C HIS A 100 8.34 -5.00 -17.28
N ASP A 101 7.11 -4.58 -17.49
CA ASP A 101 6.79 -3.19 -17.79
C ASP A 101 7.19 -2.25 -16.65
N SER A 102 6.91 -2.64 -15.38
CA SER A 102 7.28 -1.86 -14.20
C SER A 102 8.79 -1.75 -14.03
N LEU A 103 9.54 -2.83 -14.20
CA LEU A 103 11.01 -2.83 -14.16
C LEU A 103 11.58 -1.89 -15.22
N ALA A 104 11.06 -1.97 -16.45
CA ALA A 104 11.52 -1.10 -17.56
C ALA A 104 11.19 0.39 -17.30
N ARG A 105 9.99 0.72 -16.77
CA ARG A 105 9.60 2.10 -16.46
C ARG A 105 10.39 2.68 -15.30
N GLN A 106 10.74 1.85 -14.32
CA GLN A 106 11.49 2.26 -13.14
C GLN A 106 13.01 2.23 -13.34
N HIS A 107 13.50 1.84 -14.51
CA HIS A 107 14.92 1.71 -14.83
C HIS A 107 15.69 0.86 -13.79
N THR A 108 15.09 -0.24 -13.34
CA THR A 108 15.66 -1.17 -12.36
C THR A 108 15.49 -2.61 -12.82
N ASP A 109 16.31 -3.52 -12.32
CA ASP A 109 16.26 -4.95 -12.60
C ASP A 109 15.50 -5.73 -11.53
N HIS A 110 15.20 -5.12 -10.38
CA HIS A 110 14.45 -5.77 -9.30
C HIS A 110 13.59 -4.80 -8.48
N ILE A 111 12.54 -5.35 -7.87
CA ILE A 111 11.63 -4.73 -6.89
C ILE A 111 11.80 -5.47 -5.57
N ASP A 112 11.96 -4.76 -4.46
CA ASP A 112 12.19 -5.38 -3.15
C ASP A 112 10.95 -6.15 -2.66
N LEU A 113 9.76 -5.52 -2.73
CA LEU A 113 8.48 -6.14 -2.36
C LEU A 113 7.45 -5.93 -3.47
N PHE A 114 6.85 -7.02 -3.95
CA PHE A 114 5.91 -6.98 -5.07
C PHE A 114 4.52 -7.45 -4.64
N PHE A 115 3.52 -6.58 -4.77
CA PHE A 115 2.14 -6.91 -4.46
C PHE A 115 1.31 -7.20 -5.70
N LEU A 116 0.42 -8.17 -5.61
CA LEU A 116 -0.73 -8.26 -6.50
C LEU A 116 -1.75 -7.22 -6.06
N HIS A 117 -2.05 -6.24 -6.92
CA HIS A 117 -2.85 -5.05 -6.58
C HIS A 117 -4.32 -5.38 -6.31
N ARG A 118 -4.81 -6.47 -6.91
CA ARG A 118 -6.16 -7.02 -6.75
C ARG A 118 -6.10 -8.55 -6.71
N ASP A 119 -7.18 -9.16 -6.26
CA ASP A 119 -7.44 -10.58 -6.37
C ASP A 119 -8.45 -10.87 -7.49
N ASP A 120 -8.48 -12.11 -7.94
CA ASP A 120 -9.50 -12.66 -8.80
C ASP A 120 -9.84 -14.07 -8.30
N LEU A 121 -11.02 -14.21 -7.68
CA LEU A 121 -11.44 -15.45 -7.06
C LEU A 121 -11.74 -16.57 -8.09
N ASP A 122 -11.88 -16.23 -9.36
CA ASP A 122 -12.05 -17.18 -10.44
C ASP A 122 -10.71 -17.82 -10.89
N VAL A 123 -9.57 -17.29 -10.40
CA VAL A 123 -8.24 -17.82 -10.69
C VAL A 123 -7.71 -18.64 -9.50
N GLU A 124 -7.29 -19.86 -9.75
CA GLU A 124 -6.66 -20.71 -8.74
C GLU A 124 -5.38 -20.07 -8.18
N VAL A 125 -5.11 -20.25 -6.89
CA VAL A 125 -3.92 -19.67 -6.24
C VAL A 125 -2.61 -20.30 -6.70
N GLY A 126 -2.64 -21.57 -7.07
CA GLY A 126 -1.44 -22.33 -7.47
C GLY A 126 -0.62 -21.64 -8.55
N PRO A 127 -1.16 -21.41 -9.75
CA PRO A 127 -0.45 -20.73 -10.84
C PRO A 127 0.05 -19.32 -10.46
N ILE A 128 -0.66 -18.62 -9.57
CA ILE A 128 -0.24 -17.30 -9.06
C ILE A 128 1.00 -17.44 -8.18
N VAL A 129 0.98 -18.35 -7.22
CA VAL A 129 2.11 -18.60 -6.31
C VAL A 129 3.33 -19.11 -7.09
N GLU A 130 3.15 -19.98 -8.05
CA GLU A 130 4.22 -20.51 -8.91
C GLU A 130 4.93 -19.41 -9.68
N ILE A 131 4.20 -18.55 -10.40
CA ILE A 131 4.80 -17.48 -11.21
C ILE A 131 5.52 -16.44 -10.35
N LEU A 132 5.01 -16.12 -9.16
CA LEU A 132 5.70 -15.21 -8.23
C LEU A 132 7.01 -15.85 -7.72
N ASN A 133 7.03 -17.14 -7.46
CA ASN A 133 8.24 -17.88 -7.10
C ASN A 133 9.25 -17.94 -8.24
N GLU A 134 8.82 -18.07 -9.51
CA GLU A 134 9.70 -17.97 -10.67
C GLU A 134 10.37 -16.59 -10.76
N HIS A 135 9.61 -15.52 -10.56
CA HIS A 135 10.15 -14.16 -10.57
C HIS A 135 11.12 -13.90 -9.39
N LYS A 136 10.80 -14.45 -8.21
CA LYS A 136 11.70 -14.39 -7.06
C LYS A 136 12.99 -15.16 -7.32
N SER A 137 12.90 -16.36 -7.83
CA SER A 137 14.07 -17.20 -8.16
C SER A 137 14.96 -16.57 -9.23
N ALA A 138 14.36 -15.81 -10.15
CA ALA A 138 15.06 -15.04 -11.17
C ALA A 138 15.65 -13.70 -10.66
N GLY A 139 15.45 -13.36 -9.38
CA GLY A 139 15.95 -12.13 -8.76
C GLY A 139 15.21 -10.85 -9.15
N ARG A 140 14.04 -10.95 -9.83
CA ARG A 140 13.25 -9.78 -10.25
C ARG A 140 12.45 -9.17 -9.11
N ILE A 141 12.07 -10.00 -8.12
CA ILE A 141 11.39 -9.55 -6.89
C ILE A 141 12.04 -10.18 -5.67
N GLY A 142 12.14 -9.43 -4.57
CA GLY A 142 12.72 -9.92 -3.32
C GLY A 142 11.73 -10.73 -2.49
N ALA A 143 10.52 -10.19 -2.31
CA ALA A 143 9.40 -10.81 -1.63
C ALA A 143 8.10 -10.42 -2.33
N PHE A 144 6.99 -11.04 -1.94
CA PHE A 144 5.69 -10.76 -2.56
C PHE A 144 4.53 -11.00 -1.61
N GLY A 145 3.35 -10.46 -1.98
CA GLY A 145 2.11 -10.60 -1.24
C GLY A 145 0.90 -10.09 -1.99
N GLY A 146 -0.23 -9.99 -1.28
CA GLY A 146 -1.49 -9.51 -1.82
C GLY A 146 -1.86 -8.11 -1.29
N SER A 147 -2.27 -7.21 -2.17
CA SER A 147 -2.97 -5.99 -1.82
C SER A 147 -4.47 -6.20 -2.06
N ASN A 148 -5.29 -5.90 -1.04
CA ASN A 148 -6.73 -6.19 -1.09
C ASN A 148 -7.06 -7.69 -1.24
N TRP A 149 -6.25 -8.55 -0.71
CA TRP A 149 -6.51 -9.99 -0.56
C TRP A 149 -7.14 -10.25 0.81
N SER A 150 -8.15 -11.13 0.88
CA SER A 150 -8.71 -11.54 2.16
C SER A 150 -7.74 -12.44 2.94
N VAL A 151 -7.97 -12.59 4.25
CA VAL A 151 -7.22 -13.54 5.08
C VAL A 151 -7.35 -14.96 4.53
N GLU A 152 -8.57 -15.39 4.20
CA GLU A 152 -8.84 -16.74 3.69
C GLU A 152 -8.10 -17.00 2.37
N ARG A 153 -8.06 -16.00 1.49
CA ARG A 153 -7.37 -16.12 0.20
C ARG A 153 -5.86 -16.16 0.36
N THR A 154 -5.33 -15.37 1.30
CA THR A 154 -3.92 -15.38 1.68
C THR A 154 -3.52 -16.72 2.29
N GLN A 155 -4.37 -17.31 3.15
CA GLN A 155 -4.17 -18.65 3.71
C GLN A 155 -4.12 -19.71 2.61
N GLN A 156 -5.06 -19.71 1.67
CA GLN A 156 -5.06 -20.64 0.53
C GLN A 156 -3.75 -20.57 -0.27
N ALA A 157 -3.26 -19.36 -0.55
CA ALA A 157 -2.00 -19.17 -1.25
C ALA A 157 -0.80 -19.70 -0.46
N ASN A 158 -0.77 -19.47 0.85
CA ASN A 158 0.32 -19.91 1.72
C ASN A 158 0.28 -21.41 1.98
N GLU A 159 -0.90 -22.03 2.11
CA GLU A 159 -1.07 -23.47 2.19
C GLU A 159 -0.59 -24.17 0.90
N TYR A 160 -0.92 -23.59 -0.25
CA TYR A 160 -0.40 -24.10 -1.53
C TYR A 160 1.12 -24.01 -1.59
N ALA A 161 1.71 -22.87 -1.18
CA ALA A 161 3.17 -22.72 -1.14
C ALA A 161 3.84 -23.76 -0.25
N ASP A 162 3.33 -23.98 0.96
CA ASP A 162 3.85 -24.98 1.90
C ASP A 162 3.82 -26.40 1.32
N GLN A 163 2.69 -26.78 0.75
CA GLN A 163 2.51 -28.13 0.13
C GLN A 163 3.46 -28.39 -1.03
N HIS A 164 3.91 -27.33 -1.72
CA HIS A 164 4.77 -27.44 -2.90
C HIS A 164 6.23 -27.00 -2.65
N GLY A 165 6.60 -26.69 -1.41
CA GLY A 165 7.95 -26.24 -1.06
C GLY A 165 8.33 -24.90 -1.70
N LEU A 166 7.33 -24.01 -1.88
CA LEU A 166 7.46 -22.68 -2.45
C LEU A 166 7.50 -21.61 -1.35
N VAL A 167 7.99 -20.42 -1.69
CA VAL A 167 7.94 -19.26 -0.80
C VAL A 167 6.49 -18.75 -0.71
N PRO A 168 5.95 -18.53 0.50
CA PRO A 168 4.60 -18.00 0.70
C PRO A 168 4.54 -16.49 0.50
N PHE A 169 3.34 -15.91 0.56
CA PHE A 169 3.15 -14.48 0.75
C PHE A 169 3.72 -14.06 2.09
N THR A 170 4.55 -13.03 2.09
CA THR A 170 5.30 -12.57 3.28
C THR A 170 4.85 -11.20 3.79
N ALA A 171 3.91 -10.56 3.12
CA ALA A 171 3.33 -9.28 3.51
C ALA A 171 1.95 -9.10 2.88
N THR A 172 1.16 -8.18 3.43
CA THR A 172 -0.15 -7.79 2.89
C THR A 172 -0.30 -6.28 2.80
N SER A 173 -1.17 -5.80 1.88
CA SER A 173 -1.44 -4.37 1.75
C SER A 173 -2.96 -4.10 1.65
N PRO A 174 -3.69 -4.12 2.79
CA PRO A 174 -5.08 -3.73 2.90
C PRO A 174 -5.22 -2.23 3.21
N HIS A 175 -6.46 -1.72 3.16
CA HIS A 175 -6.79 -0.44 3.78
C HIS A 175 -6.72 -0.53 5.30
N PHE A 176 -6.06 0.45 5.93
CA PHE A 176 -6.14 0.63 7.37
C PHE A 176 -5.92 2.10 7.79
N SER A 177 -6.80 2.63 8.62
CA SER A 177 -6.76 4.01 9.12
C SER A 177 -7.53 4.14 10.43
N LEU A 178 -7.35 5.27 11.11
CA LEU A 178 -8.10 5.60 12.33
C LEU A 178 -9.60 5.80 12.05
N ALA A 179 -9.98 6.34 10.88
CA ALA A 179 -11.37 6.41 10.47
C ALA A 179 -11.82 5.05 9.90
N VAL A 180 -13.01 4.61 10.29
CA VAL A 180 -13.60 3.37 9.80
C VAL A 180 -14.11 3.56 8.38
N GLN A 181 -13.75 2.64 7.49
CA GLN A 181 -14.30 2.57 6.15
C GLN A 181 -15.62 1.77 6.20
N GLU A 182 -16.75 2.46 6.13
CA GLU A 182 -18.07 1.85 6.23
C GLU A 182 -18.45 1.09 4.95
N GLU A 183 -18.16 1.70 3.80
CA GLU A 183 -18.32 1.07 2.50
C GLU A 183 -17.01 1.11 1.71
N PRO A 184 -16.69 0.09 0.91
CA PRO A 184 -15.50 0.14 0.06
C PRO A 184 -15.67 1.26 -0.98
N PRO A 185 -14.65 2.10 -1.22
CA PRO A 185 -14.72 3.18 -2.19
C PRO A 185 -14.88 2.67 -3.63
N TRP A 186 -14.38 1.49 -3.91
CA TRP A 186 -14.53 0.75 -5.16
C TRP A 186 -14.53 -0.76 -4.92
N PRO A 187 -15.03 -1.57 -5.86
CA PRO A 187 -15.07 -3.03 -5.72
C PRO A 187 -13.70 -3.65 -5.46
N GLY A 188 -13.68 -4.71 -4.65
CA GLY A 188 -12.47 -5.47 -4.35
C GLY A 188 -11.50 -4.80 -3.37
N CYS A 189 -11.91 -3.74 -2.66
CA CYS A 189 -11.13 -3.19 -1.55
C CYS A 189 -11.32 -4.04 -0.28
N VAL A 190 -10.22 -4.34 0.38
CA VAL A 190 -10.20 -4.97 1.70
C VAL A 190 -9.76 -3.94 2.74
N SER A 191 -10.59 -3.74 3.75
CA SER A 191 -10.30 -2.86 4.89
C SER A 191 -10.17 -3.67 6.17
N LEU A 192 -9.20 -3.29 7.00
CA LEU A 192 -9.04 -3.85 8.36
C LEU A 192 -9.60 -2.91 9.44
N THR A 193 -10.33 -1.85 9.05
CA THR A 193 -10.95 -0.92 10.01
C THR A 193 -12.23 -1.50 10.59
N GLY A 194 -12.64 -0.99 11.77
CA GLY A 194 -13.84 -1.44 12.45
C GLY A 194 -13.61 -2.66 13.36
N ASP A 195 -14.57 -2.86 14.28
CA ASP A 195 -14.47 -3.96 15.25
C ASP A 195 -14.75 -5.32 14.59
N GLU A 196 -15.54 -5.34 13.54
CA GLU A 196 -15.86 -6.54 12.75
C GLU A 196 -14.65 -7.16 12.06
N ARG A 197 -13.54 -6.40 11.94
CA ARG A 197 -12.26 -6.85 11.38
C ARG A 197 -11.19 -7.18 12.43
N ALA A 198 -11.59 -7.27 13.69
CA ALA A 198 -10.67 -7.59 14.77
C ALA A 198 -10.02 -8.98 14.59
N SER A 199 -10.77 -9.97 14.11
CA SER A 199 -10.24 -11.31 13.81
C SER A 199 -9.19 -11.30 12.72
N ASP A 200 -9.40 -10.51 11.67
CA ASP A 200 -8.47 -10.41 10.55
C ASP A 200 -7.15 -9.76 11.02
N ARG A 201 -7.24 -8.68 11.81
CA ARG A 201 -6.06 -8.04 12.41
C ARG A 201 -5.31 -8.99 13.35
N GLN A 202 -6.04 -9.77 14.16
CA GLN A 202 -5.43 -10.74 15.04
C GLN A 202 -4.71 -11.84 14.27
N TRP A 203 -5.33 -12.31 13.16
CA TRP A 203 -4.71 -13.32 12.30
C TRP A 203 -3.35 -12.84 11.75
N TYR A 204 -3.27 -11.61 11.24
CA TYR A 204 -2.00 -11.05 10.75
C TYR A 204 -0.95 -10.93 11.87
N ALA A 205 -1.37 -10.53 13.07
CA ALA A 205 -0.48 -10.46 14.23
C ALA A 205 0.04 -11.84 14.66
N ASP A 206 -0.83 -12.86 14.72
CA ASP A 206 -0.48 -14.22 15.11
C ASP A 206 0.47 -14.91 14.11
N HIS A 207 0.41 -14.50 12.83
CA HIS A 207 1.26 -15.03 11.76
C HIS A 207 2.47 -14.13 11.47
N GLU A 208 2.69 -13.09 12.27
CA GLU A 208 3.79 -12.12 12.08
C GLU A 208 3.87 -11.61 10.63
N MET A 209 2.71 -11.45 9.97
CA MET A 209 2.64 -10.98 8.59
C MET A 209 2.55 -9.45 8.53
N PRO A 210 3.58 -8.75 8.06
CA PRO A 210 3.61 -7.30 7.98
C PRO A 210 2.48 -6.72 7.13
N ILE A 211 1.87 -5.63 7.62
CA ILE A 211 0.80 -4.91 6.94
C ILE A 211 1.32 -3.58 6.39
N PHE A 212 1.28 -3.41 5.08
CA PHE A 212 1.52 -2.15 4.39
C PHE A 212 0.19 -1.42 4.16
N ALA A 213 -0.25 -0.66 5.15
CA ALA A 213 -1.54 0.01 5.12
C ALA A 213 -1.61 1.11 4.06
N TRP A 214 -2.56 1.02 3.12
CA TRP A 214 -2.84 2.12 2.21
C TRP A 214 -3.91 3.06 2.75
N ALA A 215 -3.86 4.31 2.32
CA ALA A 215 -4.78 5.40 2.70
C ALA A 215 -4.89 5.62 4.23
N SER A 216 -3.78 5.56 4.96
CA SER A 216 -3.74 5.71 6.43
C SER A 216 -4.26 7.06 6.95
N LEU A 217 -4.40 8.06 6.08
CA LEU A 217 -5.10 9.33 6.35
C LEU A 217 -6.52 9.38 5.79
N SER A 218 -7.11 8.21 5.48
CA SER A 218 -8.49 8.05 4.98
C SER A 218 -8.78 8.95 3.77
N THR A 219 -7.82 8.95 2.82
CA THR A 219 -7.91 9.70 1.54
C THR A 219 -8.29 11.18 1.71
N GLY A 220 -7.76 11.82 2.75
CA GLY A 220 -7.98 13.24 3.01
C GLY A 220 -8.85 13.54 4.24
N PHE A 221 -9.60 12.58 4.76
CA PHE A 221 -10.47 12.76 5.93
C PHE A 221 -9.66 13.19 7.19
N LEU A 222 -8.46 12.62 7.39
CA LEU A 222 -7.59 12.87 8.54
C LEU A 222 -6.40 13.79 8.22
N THR A 223 -6.54 14.72 7.29
CA THR A 223 -5.47 15.69 6.95
C THR A 223 -5.45 16.94 7.84
N GLY A 224 -6.40 17.09 8.76
CA GLY A 224 -6.55 18.24 9.62
C GLY A 224 -7.23 19.46 8.99
N ARG A 225 -7.64 19.35 7.70
CA ARG A 225 -8.39 20.40 7.00
C ARG A 225 -9.91 20.24 7.16
N LEU A 226 -10.37 18.99 7.31
CA LEU A 226 -11.75 18.64 7.46
C LEU A 226 -12.20 18.85 8.91
N THR A 227 -13.39 19.43 9.06
CA THR A 227 -14.15 19.51 10.31
C THR A 227 -15.61 19.18 10.02
N LYS A 228 -16.42 18.96 11.05
CA LYS A 228 -17.85 18.70 10.87
C LYS A 228 -18.57 19.90 10.23
N GLU A 229 -18.14 21.12 10.55
CA GLU A 229 -18.74 22.36 10.06
C GLU A 229 -18.48 22.59 8.57
N ASN A 230 -17.30 22.21 8.05
CA ASN A 230 -16.94 22.41 6.64
C ASN A 230 -17.11 21.16 5.77
N ALA A 231 -17.70 20.10 6.32
CA ALA A 231 -17.76 18.78 5.66
C ALA A 231 -18.43 18.83 4.27
N GLU A 232 -19.54 19.57 4.12
CA GLU A 232 -20.22 19.69 2.82
C GLU A 232 -19.39 20.47 1.79
N GLU A 233 -18.67 21.50 2.20
CA GLU A 233 -17.75 22.23 1.33
C GLU A 233 -16.60 21.32 0.88
N MET A 234 -16.02 20.56 1.81
CA MET A 234 -14.91 19.65 1.55
C MET A 234 -15.30 18.41 0.75
N ARG A 235 -16.58 18.05 0.70
CA ARG A 235 -17.08 16.84 0.01
C ARG A 235 -16.65 16.77 -1.45
N SER A 236 -16.67 17.90 -2.15
CA SER A 236 -16.25 17.98 -3.56
C SER A 236 -14.75 17.74 -3.77
N GLN A 237 -13.92 18.08 -2.79
CA GLN A 237 -12.46 17.88 -2.82
C GLN A 237 -12.08 16.43 -2.48
N ILE A 238 -12.81 15.81 -1.57
CA ILE A 238 -12.61 14.41 -1.16
C ILE A 238 -13.14 13.46 -2.23
N GLY A 239 -14.20 13.84 -2.91
CA GLY A 239 -14.87 13.01 -3.93
C GLY A 239 -16.00 12.13 -3.36
N PRO A 240 -16.99 11.77 -4.21
CA PRO A 240 -18.20 11.07 -3.76
C PRO A 240 -17.94 9.70 -3.17
N ASP A 241 -17.04 8.91 -3.74
CA ASP A 241 -16.74 7.56 -3.27
C ASP A 241 -16.09 7.58 -1.89
N MET A 242 -15.17 8.51 -1.66
CA MET A 242 -14.52 8.68 -0.36
C MET A 242 -15.47 9.26 0.69
N ALA A 243 -16.36 10.18 0.27
CA ALA A 243 -17.39 10.70 1.17
C ALA A 243 -18.36 9.57 1.60
N ARG A 244 -18.76 8.68 0.68
CA ARG A 244 -19.55 7.50 1.01
C ARG A 244 -18.85 6.59 2.01
N SER A 245 -17.54 6.40 1.86
CA SER A 245 -16.75 5.52 2.73
C SER A 245 -16.52 6.08 4.14
N TYR A 246 -16.41 7.39 4.31
CA TYR A 246 -15.95 7.97 5.58
C TYR A 246 -16.89 8.98 6.23
N TYR A 247 -17.86 9.60 5.49
CA TYR A 247 -18.74 10.64 6.00
C TYR A 247 -19.95 10.06 6.76
N HIS A 248 -19.69 9.55 7.93
CA HIS A 248 -20.71 9.10 8.87
C HIS A 248 -20.40 9.54 10.29
N GLU A 249 -21.44 9.68 11.11
CA GLU A 249 -21.36 10.34 12.43
C GLU A 249 -20.23 9.78 13.33
N PRO A 250 -20.03 8.44 13.47
CA PRO A 250 -18.96 7.93 14.30
C PRO A 250 -17.55 8.38 13.87
N ASN A 251 -17.31 8.60 12.58
CA ASN A 251 -16.03 9.12 12.09
C ASN A 251 -15.86 10.61 12.37
N PHE A 252 -16.93 11.41 12.28
CA PHE A 252 -16.86 12.81 12.68
C PHE A 252 -16.62 12.96 14.18
N GLU A 253 -17.20 12.12 15.04
CA GLU A 253 -16.88 12.09 16.45
C GLU A 253 -15.41 11.71 16.72
N ARG A 254 -14.84 10.77 15.95
CA ARG A 254 -13.41 10.46 16.01
C ARG A 254 -12.56 11.65 15.59
N LEU A 255 -12.95 12.31 14.49
CA LEU A 255 -12.26 13.48 13.96
C LEU A 255 -12.19 14.60 14.99
N ASP A 256 -13.31 14.92 15.67
CA ASP A 256 -13.38 15.92 16.72
C ASP A 256 -12.41 15.59 17.87
N ARG A 257 -12.43 14.33 18.35
CA ARG A 257 -11.50 13.87 19.40
C ARG A 257 -10.04 13.97 18.98
N VAL A 258 -9.72 13.66 17.71
CA VAL A 258 -8.35 13.77 17.18
C VAL A 258 -7.92 15.23 17.09
N HIS A 259 -8.81 16.14 16.71
CA HIS A 259 -8.54 17.58 16.72
C HIS A 259 -8.27 18.11 18.13
N GLU A 260 -9.04 17.68 19.13
CA GLU A 260 -8.83 18.05 20.53
C GLU A 260 -7.48 17.52 21.02
N LEU A 261 -7.20 16.24 20.82
CA LEU A 261 -5.94 15.61 21.24
C LEU A 261 -4.72 16.23 20.54
N ALA A 262 -4.84 16.62 19.27
CA ALA A 262 -3.78 17.31 18.53
C ALA A 262 -3.44 18.66 19.19
N ARG A 263 -4.45 19.42 19.61
CA ARG A 263 -4.26 20.68 20.35
C ARG A 263 -3.62 20.45 21.72
N GLU A 264 -4.10 19.47 22.49
CA GLU A 264 -3.56 19.14 23.80
C GLU A 264 -2.09 18.71 23.74
N LYS A 265 -1.73 17.91 22.74
CA LYS A 265 -0.37 17.40 22.56
C LYS A 265 0.55 18.30 21.75
N ASN A 266 0.08 19.47 21.32
CA ASN A 266 0.80 20.39 20.45
C ASN A 266 1.38 19.69 19.20
N THR A 267 0.54 18.91 18.52
CA THR A 267 0.85 18.16 17.30
C THR A 267 -0.24 18.37 16.26
N THR A 268 -0.19 17.65 15.14
CA THR A 268 -1.18 17.76 14.06
C THR A 268 -2.06 16.52 13.95
N VAL A 269 -3.26 16.68 13.39
CA VAL A 269 -4.19 15.55 13.13
C VAL A 269 -3.53 14.43 12.31
N PRO A 270 -2.86 14.70 11.17
CA PRO A 270 -2.21 13.64 10.41
C PRO A 270 -1.09 12.93 11.18
N GLN A 271 -0.32 13.63 12.01
CA GLN A 271 0.70 13.00 12.83
C GLN A 271 0.10 12.03 13.85
N LEU A 272 -1.00 12.41 14.51
CA LEU A 272 -1.71 11.51 15.43
C LEU A 272 -2.34 10.32 14.72
N ALA A 273 -2.97 10.55 13.57
CA ALA A 273 -3.59 9.49 12.79
C ALA A 273 -2.56 8.46 12.30
N LEU A 274 -1.41 8.90 11.79
CA LEU A 274 -0.32 8.00 11.39
C LEU A 274 0.31 7.30 12.59
N ALA A 275 0.56 8.00 13.70
CA ALA A 275 1.10 7.39 14.92
C ALA A 275 0.17 6.30 15.47
N TRP A 276 -1.16 6.52 15.43
CA TRP A 276 -2.13 5.51 15.82
C TRP A 276 -2.04 4.26 14.93
N VAL A 277 -1.95 4.43 13.62
CA VAL A 277 -1.80 3.31 12.68
C VAL A 277 -0.52 2.53 12.96
N ILE A 278 0.62 3.19 13.07
CA ILE A 278 1.93 2.56 13.28
C ILE A 278 1.99 1.78 14.61
N GLN A 279 1.25 2.20 15.63
CA GLN A 279 1.26 1.57 16.95
C GLN A 279 0.32 0.35 17.06
N GLN A 280 -0.38 -0.03 16.02
CA GLN A 280 -1.23 -1.22 16.08
C GLN A 280 -0.37 -2.49 16.02
N PRO A 281 -0.63 -3.51 16.87
CA PRO A 281 0.22 -4.72 16.95
C PRO A 281 0.38 -5.46 15.62
N ALA A 282 -0.63 -5.45 14.77
CA ALA A 282 -0.58 -6.10 13.46
C ALA A 282 0.29 -5.33 12.42
N LEU A 283 0.79 -4.14 12.77
CA LEU A 283 1.56 -3.26 11.89
C LEU A 283 3.04 -3.13 12.32
N ASP A 284 3.49 -3.98 13.23
CA ASP A 284 4.91 -4.07 13.60
C ASP A 284 5.70 -4.73 12.44
N VAL A 285 6.16 -3.89 11.56
CA VAL A 285 7.08 -4.24 10.47
C VAL A 285 8.51 -4.00 10.93
#